data_6425f134e9031bcb06002931944640f8
#
_entry.id   6425f134e9031bcb06002931944640f8
#
_cell.length_a   1.000
_cell.length_b   1.000
_cell.length_c   1.000
_cell.angle_alpha   90.00
_cell.angle_beta   90.00
_cell.angle_gamma   90.00
#
_symmetry.space_group_name_H-M   'P 1'
#
loop_
_entity.id
_entity.type
_entity.pdbx_description
1 polymer ?
#
loop_
_entity_poly.entity_id
_entity_poly.type
_entity_poly.pdbx_seq_one_letter_code
_entity_poly.pdbx_strand_id
1 'polypeptide(L)'
;ADHIYKMDVEQMLDYHMARKANVTVAANVVPRSDAWQFGCIHTDEAGRIIDFVEKPKTPPEIPGKPGFTYVSMGNYIFERETLEEAVIDDAQNEASSHDFGRDVLPTLHKKCNVFAYDFSTNVLPGKDRPYWKDVGTIKAYWEAHMDLCKHDSDMTLFNPKWPIRTVSFSDPQPY
;
A
#
# COMPACT_ATOMS: atom_id res chain seq x y z
N ALA A 1 1.39 10.41 -3.62
CA ALA A 1 1.45 9.52 -4.77
C ALA A 1 0.04 9.18 -5.20
N ASP A 2 -0.16 9.17 -6.50
CA ASP A 2 -1.47 8.87 -7.07
C ASP A 2 -1.50 7.38 -7.37
N HIS A 3 -2.29 6.63 -6.61
CA HIS A 3 -2.46 5.21 -6.87
C HIS A 3 -3.94 4.85 -6.88
N ILE A 4 -4.28 3.84 -7.68
CA ILE A 4 -5.63 3.29 -7.77
C ILE A 4 -5.64 1.99 -6.99
N TYR A 5 -6.59 1.85 -6.06
CA TYR A 5 -6.75 0.62 -5.31
C TYR A 5 -8.21 0.37 -4.93
N LYS A 6 -8.51 -0.89 -4.69
CA LYS A 6 -9.78 -1.34 -4.14
C LYS A 6 -9.48 -2.33 -3.01
N MET A 7 -9.79 -1.91 -1.79
CA MET A 7 -9.42 -2.61 -0.56
C MET A 7 -10.52 -2.47 0.48
N ASP A 8 -10.78 -3.52 1.22
CA ASP A 8 -11.51 -3.45 2.47
C ASP A 8 -10.56 -3.07 3.60
N VAL A 9 -10.67 -1.82 4.04
CA VAL A 9 -9.79 -1.25 5.07
C VAL A 9 -10.07 -1.86 6.44
N GLU A 10 -11.27 -2.37 6.70
CA GLU A 10 -11.63 -3.00 7.96
C GLU A 10 -10.74 -4.23 8.22
N GLN A 11 -10.47 -5.03 7.20
CA GLN A 11 -9.57 -6.19 7.34
C GLN A 11 -8.14 -5.80 7.71
N MET A 12 -7.64 -4.67 7.18
CA MET A 12 -6.33 -4.14 7.57
C MET A 12 -6.35 -3.61 9.01
N LEU A 13 -7.46 -3.00 9.44
CA LEU A 13 -7.63 -2.53 10.81
C LEU A 13 -7.70 -3.69 11.80
N ASP A 14 -8.44 -4.75 11.48
CA ASP A 14 -8.50 -5.97 12.30
C ASP A 14 -7.11 -6.61 12.47
N TYR A 15 -6.35 -6.66 11.37
CA TYR A 15 -4.96 -7.13 11.42
C TYR A 15 -4.10 -6.23 12.34
N HIS A 16 -4.21 -4.91 12.22
CA HIS A 16 -3.51 -3.93 13.04
C HIS A 16 -3.80 -4.15 14.53
N MET A 17 -5.08 -4.28 14.89
CA MET A 17 -5.51 -4.52 16.27
C MET A 17 -5.04 -5.90 16.80
N ALA A 18 -5.18 -6.95 15.98
CA ALA A 18 -4.75 -8.30 16.36
C ALA A 18 -3.25 -8.40 16.64
N ARG A 19 -2.43 -7.64 15.90
CA ARG A 19 -0.98 -7.57 16.08
C ARG A 19 -0.55 -6.60 17.18
N LYS A 20 -1.48 -5.79 17.72
CA LYS A 20 -1.16 -4.69 18.63
C LYS A 20 -0.06 -3.82 18.03
N ALA A 21 -0.21 -3.51 16.76
CA ALA A 21 0.75 -2.74 16.00
C ALA A 21 0.68 -1.26 16.38
N ASN A 22 1.81 -0.58 16.41
CA ASN A 22 1.83 0.88 16.45
C ASN A 22 1.64 1.46 15.04
N VAL A 23 2.14 0.73 14.03
CA VAL A 23 1.96 1.08 12.62
C VAL A 23 1.72 -0.19 11.81
N THR A 24 0.78 -0.14 10.88
CA THR A 24 0.61 -1.15 9.84
C THR A 24 0.75 -0.51 8.48
N VAL A 25 1.59 -1.11 7.64
CA VAL A 25 1.84 -0.69 6.26
C VAL A 25 1.16 -1.68 5.32
N ALA A 26 0.27 -1.20 4.44
CA ALA A 26 -0.25 -2.05 3.38
C ALA A 26 0.87 -2.36 2.38
N ALA A 27 1.06 -3.64 2.11
CA ALA A 27 2.15 -4.16 1.29
C ALA A 27 1.61 -5.01 0.15
N ASN A 28 1.99 -4.67 -1.08
CA ASN A 28 1.69 -5.48 -2.25
C ASN A 28 2.84 -6.44 -2.53
N VAL A 29 2.51 -7.64 -3.00
CA VAL A 29 3.47 -8.68 -3.39
C VAL A 29 3.80 -8.53 -4.86
N VAL A 30 5.07 -8.29 -5.17
CA VAL A 30 5.54 -8.16 -6.56
C VAL A 30 6.77 -9.04 -6.80
N PRO A 31 7.04 -9.46 -8.06
CA PRO A 31 8.31 -10.06 -8.41
C PRO A 31 9.47 -9.11 -8.09
N ARG A 32 10.57 -9.64 -7.57
CA ARG A 32 11.75 -8.83 -7.22
C ARG A 32 12.31 -8.03 -8.41
N SER A 33 12.19 -8.58 -9.62
CA SER A 33 12.59 -7.91 -10.86
C SER A 33 11.88 -6.57 -11.08
N ASP A 34 10.67 -6.42 -10.55
CA ASP A 34 9.79 -5.28 -10.81
C ASP A 34 9.79 -4.26 -9.66
N ALA A 35 10.45 -4.62 -8.54
CA ALA A 35 10.39 -3.85 -7.30
C ALA A 35 11.33 -2.63 -7.23
N TRP A 36 12.25 -2.48 -8.18
CA TRP A 36 13.31 -1.45 -8.18
C TRP A 36 12.79 -0.01 -8.14
N GLN A 37 11.54 0.23 -8.48
CA GLN A 37 10.91 1.55 -8.50
C GLN A 37 10.12 1.90 -7.22
N PHE A 38 10.01 0.95 -6.29
CA PHE A 38 9.18 1.09 -5.08
C PHE A 38 10.00 1.06 -3.80
N GLY A 39 9.41 1.55 -2.73
CA GLY A 39 9.87 1.27 -1.37
C GLY A 39 9.63 -0.20 -1.00
N CYS A 40 10.70 -0.94 -0.75
CA CYS A 40 10.65 -2.36 -0.42
C CYS A 40 10.66 -2.59 1.08
N ILE A 41 9.88 -3.54 1.52
CA ILE A 41 9.67 -3.87 2.93
C ILE A 41 10.31 -5.23 3.21
N HIS A 42 11.23 -5.28 4.16
CA HIS A 42 11.79 -6.52 4.69
C HIS A 42 11.08 -6.90 5.98
N THR A 43 10.54 -8.10 6.05
CA THR A 43 9.82 -8.61 7.22
C THR A 43 10.46 -9.84 7.79
N ASP A 44 10.22 -10.10 9.06
CA ASP A 44 10.41 -11.42 9.65
C ASP A 44 9.25 -12.38 9.29
N GLU A 45 9.31 -13.62 9.78
CA GLU A 45 8.27 -14.63 9.54
C GLU A 45 6.92 -14.27 10.15
N ALA A 46 6.88 -13.38 11.13
CA ALA A 46 5.66 -12.90 11.77
C ALA A 46 5.02 -11.71 11.01
N GLY A 47 5.69 -11.21 9.97
CA GLY A 47 5.26 -10.04 9.22
C GLY A 47 5.66 -8.70 9.85
N ARG A 48 6.50 -8.71 10.92
CA ARG A 48 7.04 -7.49 11.49
C ARG A 48 8.08 -6.90 10.56
N ILE A 49 8.01 -5.61 10.33
CA ILE A 49 8.97 -4.90 9.48
C ILE A 49 10.30 -4.75 10.25
N ILE A 50 11.36 -5.26 9.65
CA ILE A 50 12.73 -5.22 10.17
C ILE A 50 13.62 -4.26 9.38
N ASP A 51 13.23 -3.95 8.14
CA ASP A 51 13.89 -2.92 7.34
C ASP A 51 12.95 -2.35 6.27
N PHE A 52 13.19 -1.10 5.88
CA PHE A 52 12.46 -0.41 4.83
C PHE A 52 13.47 0.29 3.91
N VAL A 53 13.53 -0.12 2.66
CA VAL A 53 14.55 0.34 1.71
C VAL A 53 13.91 0.95 0.48
N GLU A 54 14.12 2.24 0.26
CA GLU A 54 13.61 2.94 -0.91
C GLU A 54 14.42 2.56 -2.16
N LYS A 55 13.74 2.04 -3.17
CA LYS A 55 14.29 1.70 -4.50
C LYS A 55 15.60 0.89 -4.46
N PRO A 56 15.64 -0.26 -3.76
CA PRO A 56 16.86 -1.02 -3.60
C PRO A 56 17.31 -1.69 -4.90
N LYS A 57 18.63 -1.79 -5.11
CA LYS A 57 19.20 -2.58 -6.21
C LYS A 57 18.93 -4.07 -6.05
N THR A 58 18.87 -4.54 -4.81
CA THR A 58 18.58 -5.94 -4.48
C THR A 58 17.42 -5.95 -3.48
N PRO A 59 16.17 -6.07 -3.94
CA PRO A 59 15.01 -6.13 -3.07
C PRO A 59 15.06 -7.34 -2.13
N PRO A 60 14.65 -7.21 -0.85
CA PRO A 60 14.57 -8.32 0.09
C PRO A 60 13.54 -9.36 -0.38
N GLU A 61 13.68 -10.60 0.05
CA GLU A 61 12.66 -11.63 -0.20
C GLU A 61 11.66 -11.72 0.95
N ILE A 62 10.42 -12.07 0.60
CA ILE A 62 9.40 -12.40 1.60
C ILE A 62 9.75 -13.77 2.21
N PRO A 63 9.77 -13.93 3.55
CA PRO A 63 9.95 -15.22 4.19
C PRO A 63 8.98 -16.27 3.65
N GLY A 64 9.49 -17.41 3.21
CA GLY A 64 8.69 -18.49 2.64
C GLY A 64 8.19 -18.27 1.21
N LYS A 65 8.51 -17.15 0.55
CA LYS A 65 8.06 -16.84 -0.82
C LYS A 65 9.22 -16.33 -1.69
N PRO A 66 10.16 -17.21 -2.07
CA PRO A 66 11.36 -16.81 -2.81
C PRO A 66 11.00 -16.19 -4.17
N GLY A 67 11.81 -15.22 -4.60
CA GLY A 67 11.59 -14.49 -5.85
C GLY A 67 10.58 -13.35 -5.78
N PHE A 68 9.90 -13.15 -4.62
CA PHE A 68 8.94 -12.07 -4.39
C PHE A 68 9.39 -11.16 -3.26
N THR A 69 8.91 -9.93 -3.30
CA THR A 69 9.14 -8.91 -2.28
C THR A 69 7.85 -8.17 -1.95
N TYR A 70 7.78 -7.60 -0.75
CA TYR A 70 6.76 -6.64 -0.41
C TYR A 70 7.18 -5.24 -0.85
N VAL A 71 6.25 -4.52 -1.49
CA VAL A 71 6.40 -3.09 -1.79
C VAL A 71 5.32 -2.31 -1.05
N SER A 72 5.68 -1.14 -0.54
CA SER A 72 4.74 -0.25 0.13
C SER A 72 3.69 0.26 -0.85
N MET A 73 2.44 0.17 -0.45
CA MET A 73 1.32 0.73 -1.22
C MET A 73 1.08 2.21 -0.91
N GLY A 74 1.75 2.78 0.11
CA GLY A 74 1.49 4.14 0.56
C GLY A 74 0.24 4.29 1.43
N ASN A 75 -0.38 3.19 1.86
CA ASN A 75 -1.50 3.16 2.78
C ASN A 75 -1.03 2.70 4.15
N TYR A 76 -1.38 3.47 5.19
CA TYR A 76 -0.90 3.22 6.55
C TYR A 76 -2.02 3.31 7.57
N ILE A 77 -1.94 2.49 8.62
CA ILE A 77 -2.72 2.66 9.86
C ILE A 77 -1.73 2.93 10.97
N PHE A 78 -1.97 3.98 11.74
CA PHE A 78 -1.15 4.39 12.88
C PHE A 78 -1.99 4.41 14.15
N GLU A 79 -1.38 4.02 15.27
CA GLU A 79 -1.82 4.50 16.56
C GLU A 79 -1.61 6.02 16.63
N ARG A 80 -2.58 6.73 17.19
CA ARG A 80 -2.59 8.20 17.17
C ARG A 80 -1.34 8.83 17.76
N GLU A 81 -0.95 8.37 18.94
CA GLU A 81 0.21 8.89 19.67
C GLU A 81 1.49 8.67 18.88
N THR A 82 1.63 7.49 18.25
CA THR A 82 2.78 7.14 17.42
C THR A 82 2.89 8.06 16.20
N LEU A 83 1.75 8.40 15.57
CA LEU A 83 1.73 9.32 14.43
C LEU A 83 2.12 10.74 14.84
N GLU A 84 1.50 11.24 15.92
CA GLU A 84 1.76 12.59 16.43
C GLU A 84 3.25 12.78 16.78
N GLU A 85 3.83 11.85 17.53
CA GLU A 85 5.25 11.87 17.90
C GLU A 85 6.15 11.81 16.66
N ALA A 86 5.86 10.88 15.73
CA ALA A 86 6.68 10.69 14.53
C ALA A 86 6.71 11.93 13.63
N VAL A 87 5.55 12.57 13.43
CA VAL A 87 5.44 13.77 12.58
C VAL A 87 6.11 14.98 13.26
N ILE A 88 5.99 15.12 14.58
CA ILE A 88 6.65 16.21 15.34
C ILE A 88 8.18 16.03 15.30
N ASP A 89 8.66 14.79 15.54
CA ASP A 89 10.10 14.48 15.48
C ASP A 89 10.66 14.76 14.08
N ASP A 90 9.95 14.32 13.05
CA ASP A 90 10.36 14.51 11.66
C ASP A 90 10.38 16.00 11.25
N ALA A 91 9.37 16.76 11.68
CA ALA A 91 9.29 18.21 11.41
C ALA A 91 10.44 19.02 12.00
N GLN A 92 11.11 18.51 13.06
CA GLN A 92 12.28 19.14 13.68
C GLN A 92 13.59 18.74 12.99
N ASN A 93 13.56 17.77 12.10
CA ASN A 93 14.75 17.28 11.41
C ASN A 93 14.96 18.02 10.08
N GLU A 94 15.84 19.02 10.08
CA GLU A 94 16.17 19.81 8.88
C GLU A 94 16.75 18.99 7.72
N ALA A 95 17.27 17.78 8.00
CA ALA A 95 17.79 16.87 6.97
C ALA A 95 16.72 15.96 6.35
N SER A 96 15.51 15.96 6.91
CA SER A 96 14.39 15.15 6.40
C SER A 96 13.77 15.77 5.15
N SER A 97 13.34 14.91 4.22
CA SER A 97 12.50 15.31 3.10
C SER A 97 11.00 15.27 3.45
N HIS A 98 10.66 14.92 4.69
CA HIS A 98 9.31 14.77 5.22
C HIS A 98 8.48 13.74 4.45
N ASP A 99 9.11 12.67 4.01
CA ASP A 99 8.50 11.56 3.31
C ASP A 99 8.31 10.35 4.24
N PHE A 100 7.09 9.80 4.27
CA PHE A 100 6.79 8.66 5.15
C PHE A 100 7.66 7.43 4.84
N GLY A 101 7.86 7.13 3.56
CA GLY A 101 8.62 5.94 3.14
C GLY A 101 10.12 6.09 3.31
N ARG A 102 10.64 7.31 3.09
CA ARG A 102 12.08 7.60 3.11
C ARG A 102 12.59 7.93 4.51
N ASP A 103 11.83 8.71 5.28
CA ASP A 103 12.32 9.33 6.50
C ASP A 103 11.62 8.79 7.75
N VAL A 104 10.29 8.72 7.75
CA VAL A 104 9.49 8.40 8.94
C VAL A 104 9.49 6.91 9.24
N LEU A 105 9.09 6.06 8.30
CA LEU A 105 8.98 4.60 8.51
C LEU A 105 10.32 3.92 8.82
N PRO A 106 11.45 4.26 8.13
CA PRO A 106 12.77 3.73 8.47
C PRO A 106 13.24 4.07 9.89
N THR A 107 12.68 5.12 10.49
CA THR A 107 12.96 5.50 11.88
C THR A 107 12.04 4.75 12.84
N LEU A 108 10.76 4.61 12.50
CA LEU A 108 9.74 4.02 13.35
C LEU A 108 9.92 2.52 13.57
N HIS A 109 10.30 1.74 12.55
CA HIS A 109 10.45 0.29 12.72
C HIS A 109 11.52 -0.10 13.77
N LYS A 110 12.44 0.83 14.09
CA LYS A 110 13.45 0.65 15.15
C LYS A 110 12.94 1.01 16.54
N LYS A 111 11.91 1.85 16.62
CA LYS A 111 11.38 2.39 17.89
C LYS A 111 10.14 1.64 18.37
N CYS A 112 9.31 1.12 17.48
CA CYS A 112 8.01 0.54 17.80
C CYS A 112 7.66 -0.68 16.94
N ASN A 113 6.45 -1.22 17.14
CA ASN A 113 5.95 -2.39 16.42
C ASN A 113 5.33 -1.98 15.09
N VAL A 114 6.06 -2.17 13.99
CA VAL A 114 5.59 -1.90 12.63
C VAL A 114 5.39 -3.21 11.89
N PHE A 115 4.21 -3.42 11.30
CA PHE A 115 3.87 -4.65 10.59
C PHE A 115 3.48 -4.38 9.14
N ALA A 116 3.77 -5.33 8.26
CA ALA A 116 3.29 -5.34 6.90
C ALA A 116 1.98 -6.13 6.81
N TYR A 117 0.94 -5.51 6.27
CA TYR A 117 -0.30 -6.17 5.91
C TYR A 117 -0.21 -6.65 4.46
N ASP A 118 -0.24 -7.97 4.25
CA ASP A 118 -0.23 -8.56 2.91
C ASP A 118 -1.55 -8.25 2.19
N PHE A 119 -1.54 -7.29 1.29
CA PHE A 119 -2.71 -6.88 0.53
C PHE A 119 -3.32 -8.00 -0.31
N SER A 120 -2.54 -9.01 -0.71
CA SER A 120 -3.07 -10.15 -1.45
C SER A 120 -4.06 -11.00 -0.65
N THR A 121 -4.09 -10.85 0.68
CA THR A 121 -5.03 -11.52 1.57
C THR A 121 -6.35 -10.77 1.75
N ASN A 122 -6.46 -9.55 1.24
CA ASN A 122 -7.68 -8.75 1.33
C ASN A 122 -8.79 -9.38 0.46
N VAL A 123 -9.97 -9.52 1.00
CA VAL A 123 -11.11 -10.16 0.33
C VAL A 123 -12.22 -9.15 0.11
N LEU A 124 -12.58 -8.94 -1.13
CA LEU A 124 -13.67 -8.04 -1.51
C LEU A 124 -14.95 -8.83 -1.79
N PRO A 125 -16.13 -8.32 -1.39
CA PRO A 125 -17.39 -8.95 -1.74
C PRO A 125 -17.62 -8.96 -3.27
N GLY A 126 -18.16 -10.07 -3.79
CA GLY A 126 -18.45 -10.20 -5.21
C GLY A 126 -17.35 -10.91 -5.99
N LYS A 127 -17.02 -10.40 -7.18
CA LYS A 127 -16.01 -10.99 -8.08
C LYS A 127 -14.69 -10.24 -8.10
N ASP A 128 -14.63 -9.09 -7.43
CA ASP A 128 -13.41 -8.28 -7.42
C ASP A 128 -12.31 -8.99 -6.65
N ARG A 129 -11.09 -8.80 -7.14
CA ARG A 129 -9.86 -9.16 -6.44
C ARG A 129 -9.20 -7.91 -5.90
N PRO A 130 -8.31 -8.03 -4.91
CA PRO A 130 -7.48 -6.91 -4.49
C PRO A 130 -6.74 -6.34 -5.69
N TYR A 131 -6.96 -5.06 -5.96
CA TYR A 131 -6.33 -4.35 -7.08
C TYR A 131 -5.58 -3.14 -6.55
N TRP A 132 -4.32 -3.05 -6.92
CA TRP A 132 -3.49 -1.88 -6.65
C TRP A 132 -2.58 -1.60 -7.84
N LYS A 133 -2.51 -0.34 -8.25
CA LYS A 133 -1.60 0.12 -9.30
C LYS A 133 -1.14 1.54 -9.02
N ASP A 134 0.17 1.74 -9.00
CA ASP A 134 0.74 3.07 -9.04
C ASP A 134 0.55 3.67 -10.44
N VAL A 135 0.09 4.91 -10.51
CA VAL A 135 -0.19 5.62 -11.76
C VAL A 135 0.66 6.89 -11.92
N GLY A 136 1.84 6.89 -11.32
CA GLY A 136 2.80 8.00 -11.35
C GLY A 136 3.37 8.33 -12.74
N THR A 137 3.02 7.59 -13.79
CA THR A 137 3.41 7.86 -15.17
C THR A 137 2.18 7.88 -16.09
N ILE A 138 2.24 8.66 -17.19
CA ILE A 138 1.16 8.70 -18.21
C ILE A 138 0.86 7.30 -18.74
N LYS A 139 1.89 6.49 -18.94
CA LYS A 139 1.73 5.09 -19.39
C LYS A 139 0.96 4.26 -18.37
N ALA A 140 1.36 4.28 -17.11
CA ALA A 140 0.70 3.53 -16.04
C ALA A 140 -0.76 3.98 -15.84
N TYR A 141 -1.01 5.27 -15.93
CA TYR A 141 -2.35 5.86 -15.91
C TYR A 141 -3.22 5.33 -17.06
N TRP A 142 -2.71 5.34 -18.29
CA TRP A 142 -3.41 4.77 -19.44
C TRP A 142 -3.66 3.27 -19.29
N GLU A 143 -2.65 2.50 -18.86
CA GLU A 143 -2.78 1.06 -18.62
C GLU A 143 -3.85 0.74 -17.57
N ALA A 144 -3.96 1.56 -16.51
CA ALA A 144 -5.01 1.39 -15.50
C ALA A 144 -6.42 1.56 -16.09
N HIS A 145 -6.61 2.49 -17.01
CA HIS A 145 -7.87 2.60 -17.76
C HIS A 145 -8.13 1.38 -18.64
N MET A 146 -7.10 0.87 -19.31
CA MET A 146 -7.23 -0.33 -20.15
C MET A 146 -7.52 -1.57 -19.30
N ASP A 147 -7.00 -1.65 -18.07
CA ASP A 147 -7.34 -2.73 -17.13
C ASP A 147 -8.84 -2.77 -16.83
N LEU A 148 -9.50 -1.63 -16.67
CA LEU A 148 -10.95 -1.55 -16.44
C LEU A 148 -11.79 -1.98 -17.66
N CYS A 149 -11.23 -1.91 -18.86
CA CYS A 149 -11.89 -2.33 -20.09
C CYS A 149 -11.78 -3.85 -20.35
N LYS A 150 -10.96 -4.57 -19.59
CA LYS A 150 -10.79 -6.02 -19.74
C LYS A 150 -12.00 -6.77 -19.21
N HIS A 151 -12.41 -7.83 -19.90
CA HIS A 151 -13.52 -8.67 -19.47
C HIS A 151 -13.26 -9.36 -18.13
N ASP A 152 -12.00 -9.78 -17.89
CA ASP A 152 -11.55 -10.46 -16.68
C ASP A 152 -10.70 -9.52 -15.79
N SER A 153 -11.10 -8.26 -15.67
CA SER A 153 -10.42 -7.31 -14.80
C SER A 153 -10.52 -7.72 -13.33
N ASP A 154 -9.42 -7.59 -12.60
CA ASP A 154 -9.40 -7.79 -11.15
C ASP A 154 -10.22 -6.71 -10.42
N MET A 155 -10.43 -5.56 -11.05
CA MET A 155 -11.27 -4.48 -10.57
C MET A 155 -12.42 -4.20 -11.54
N THR A 156 -13.66 -4.19 -11.06
CA THR A 156 -14.81 -3.71 -11.81
C THR A 156 -15.44 -2.47 -11.17
N LEU A 157 -15.90 -1.54 -12.00
CA LEU A 157 -16.66 -0.37 -11.53
C LEU A 157 -18.09 -0.73 -11.14
N PHE A 158 -18.59 -1.90 -11.56
CA PHE A 158 -20.00 -2.31 -11.47
C PHE A 158 -20.26 -3.42 -10.45
N ASN A 159 -19.44 -3.51 -9.40
CA ASN A 159 -19.70 -4.48 -8.32
C ASN A 159 -20.81 -3.96 -7.39
N PRO A 160 -22.03 -4.52 -7.43
CA PRO A 160 -23.13 -4.05 -6.58
C PRO A 160 -22.93 -4.36 -5.10
N LYS A 161 -22.06 -5.33 -4.77
CA LYS A 161 -21.74 -5.71 -3.38
C LYS A 161 -20.65 -4.83 -2.79
N TRP A 162 -19.88 -4.14 -3.63
CA TRP A 162 -18.82 -3.21 -3.23
C TRP A 162 -18.79 -2.00 -4.19
N PRO A 163 -19.84 -1.15 -4.15
CA PRO A 163 -20.01 -0.06 -5.10
C PRO A 163 -18.98 1.04 -4.89
N ILE A 164 -18.39 1.53 -5.97
CA ILE A 164 -17.65 2.78 -5.97
C ILE A 164 -18.66 3.92 -5.93
N ARG A 165 -18.64 4.69 -4.85
CA ARG A 165 -19.55 5.83 -4.66
C ARG A 165 -18.86 7.08 -5.16
N THR A 166 -19.52 7.79 -6.06
CA THR A 166 -19.07 9.08 -6.60
C THR A 166 -20.22 10.06 -6.62
N VAL A 167 -19.91 11.33 -6.84
CA VAL A 167 -20.94 12.37 -7.04
C VAL A 167 -21.57 12.16 -8.42
N SER A 168 -22.89 12.10 -8.46
CA SER A 168 -23.65 12.08 -9.72
C SER A 168 -23.75 13.51 -10.25
N PHE A 169 -23.21 13.74 -11.43
CA PHE A 169 -23.42 14.97 -12.16
C PHE A 169 -24.58 14.76 -13.14
N SER A 170 -25.56 15.66 -13.11
CA SER A 170 -26.70 15.67 -14.04
C SER A 170 -26.43 16.50 -15.31
N ASP A 171 -25.23 17.01 -15.46
CA ASP A 171 -24.86 17.79 -16.64
C ASP A 171 -24.77 16.90 -17.89
N PRO A 172 -25.16 17.42 -19.07
CA PRO A 172 -25.05 16.68 -20.30
C PRO A 172 -23.59 16.26 -20.56
N GLN A 173 -23.42 15.02 -21.03
CA GLN A 173 -22.10 14.51 -21.39
C GLN A 173 -21.50 15.40 -22.49
N PRO A 174 -20.23 15.79 -22.42
CA PRO A 174 -19.56 16.48 -23.49
C PRO A 174 -19.56 15.58 -24.73
N TYR A 175 -19.91 16.17 -25.87
CA TYR A 175 -19.92 15.51 -27.16
C TYR A 175 -18.51 15.19 -27.66
#